data_03784a3f831b145b5a0602f6ba1a13e7
#
_entry.id   03784a3f831b145b5a0602f6ba1a13e7
#
_cell.length_a   1.000
_cell.length_b   1.000
_cell.length_c   1.000
_cell.angle_alpha   90.00
_cell.angle_beta   90.00
_cell.angle_gamma   90.00
#
_symmetry.space_group_name_H-M   'P 1'
#
loop_
_entity.id
_entity.type
_entity.pdbx_description
1 polymer ?
#
loop_
_entity_poly.entity_id
_entity_poly.type
_entity_poly.pdbx_seq_one_letter_code
_entity_poly.pdbx_strand_id
1 'polypeptide(L)'
;MLENLLAQIQQYNPNSDLSLIIKAYNFAERAHEGQIRKSGEKYFVHPFEVAKILAQLDMDDATIIAGLLHDVIEDTKHDFELKPLEDTVV
;
A
#
# COMPACT_ATOMS: atom_id res chain seq x y z
N MET A 1 7.44 -12.49 -2.47
CA MET A 1 6.36 -11.69 -1.88
C MET A 1 5.47 -11.06 -2.93
N LEU A 2 6.00 -10.12 -3.68
CA LEU A 2 5.18 -9.44 -4.70
C LEU A 2 4.67 -10.40 -5.76
N GLU A 3 5.51 -11.31 -6.19
CA GLU A 3 5.15 -12.24 -7.26
C GLU A 3 3.92 -13.07 -6.90
N ASN A 4 3.83 -13.51 -5.66
CA ASN A 4 2.69 -14.29 -5.22
C ASN A 4 1.40 -13.47 -5.22
N LEU A 5 1.50 -12.22 -4.82
CA LEU A 5 0.35 -11.32 -4.84
C LEU A 5 -0.12 -11.10 -6.27
N LEU A 6 0.81 -10.83 -7.19
CA LEU A 6 0.45 -10.58 -8.57
C LEU A 6 -0.17 -11.81 -9.22
N ALA A 7 0.40 -12.99 -8.94
CA ALA A 7 -0.15 -14.23 -9.49
C ALA A 7 -1.56 -14.48 -9.00
N GLN A 8 -1.81 -14.21 -7.72
CA GLN A 8 -3.13 -14.39 -7.16
C GLN A 8 -4.15 -13.44 -7.79
N ILE A 9 -3.77 -12.17 -7.92
CA ILE A 9 -4.66 -11.19 -8.53
C ILE A 9 -4.99 -11.57 -9.97
N GLN A 10 -3.99 -11.96 -10.73
CA GLN A 10 -4.18 -12.31 -12.13
C GLN A 10 -5.09 -13.52 -12.29
N GLN A 11 -5.08 -14.41 -11.32
CA GLN A 11 -5.90 -15.61 -11.36
C GLN A 11 -7.39 -15.28 -11.34
N TYR A 12 -7.81 -14.32 -10.51
CA TYR A 12 -9.23 -13.97 -10.46
C TYR A 12 -9.56 -12.75 -11.34
N ASN A 13 -8.56 -11.99 -11.76
CA ASN A 13 -8.77 -10.80 -12.58
C ASN A 13 -7.71 -10.76 -13.69
N PRO A 14 -7.90 -11.54 -14.77
CA PRO A 14 -6.91 -11.58 -15.86
C PRO A 14 -6.66 -10.23 -16.52
N ASN A 15 -7.60 -9.29 -16.38
CA ASN A 15 -7.47 -7.97 -16.98
C ASN A 15 -6.89 -6.93 -16.02
N SER A 16 -6.41 -7.37 -14.87
CA SER A 16 -5.80 -6.46 -13.90
C SER A 16 -4.61 -5.74 -14.51
N ASP A 17 -4.47 -4.46 -14.16
CA ASP A 17 -3.29 -3.69 -14.55
C ASP A 17 -2.21 -3.91 -13.51
N LEU A 18 -1.46 -4.98 -13.69
CA LEU A 18 -0.42 -5.35 -12.73
C LEU A 18 0.65 -4.29 -12.62
N SER A 19 0.89 -3.51 -13.67
CA SER A 19 1.92 -2.48 -13.61
C SER A 19 1.57 -1.38 -12.61
N LEU A 20 0.29 -1.05 -12.48
CA LEU A 20 -0.15 -0.08 -11.48
C LEU A 20 0.00 -0.64 -10.07
N ILE A 21 -0.30 -1.91 -9.90
CA ILE A 21 -0.14 -2.55 -8.59
C ILE A 21 1.33 -2.60 -8.20
N ILE A 22 2.20 -2.90 -9.16
CA ILE A 22 3.64 -2.91 -8.91
C ILE A 22 4.12 -1.51 -8.52
N LYS A 23 3.63 -0.49 -9.20
CA LYS A 23 3.99 0.89 -8.85
C LYS A 23 3.57 1.24 -7.43
N ALA A 24 2.33 0.88 -7.07
CA ALA A 24 1.84 1.15 -5.72
C ALA A 24 2.66 0.40 -4.67
N TYR A 25 2.99 -0.85 -4.95
CA TYR A 25 3.81 -1.65 -4.05
C TYR A 25 5.17 -1.00 -3.84
N ASN A 26 5.84 -0.65 -4.93
CA ASN A 26 7.18 -0.06 -4.83
C ASN A 26 7.14 1.29 -4.13
N PHE A 27 6.12 2.08 -4.41
CA PHE A 27 5.97 3.37 -3.76
C PHE A 27 5.78 3.21 -2.26
N ALA A 28 4.89 2.30 -1.86
CA ALA A 28 4.61 2.09 -0.44
C ALA A 28 5.83 1.54 0.29
N GLU A 29 6.53 0.60 -0.34
CA GLU A 29 7.73 0.04 0.27
C GLU A 29 8.77 1.11 0.51
N ARG A 30 8.98 1.96 -0.47
CA ARG A 30 9.96 3.04 -0.35
C ARG A 30 9.52 4.08 0.67
N ALA A 31 8.23 4.40 0.71
CA ALA A 31 7.72 5.39 1.64
C ALA A 31 7.88 4.94 3.10
N HIS A 32 7.82 3.64 3.33
CA HIS A 32 7.96 3.09 4.68
C HIS A 32 9.37 2.64 4.99
N GLU A 33 10.32 2.95 4.11
CA GLU A 33 11.70 2.54 4.30
C GLU A 33 12.24 3.07 5.61
N GLY A 34 12.86 2.21 6.40
CA GLY A 34 13.40 2.59 7.69
C GLY A 34 12.41 2.56 8.83
N GLN A 35 11.13 2.42 8.55
CA GLN A 35 10.12 2.34 9.62
C GLN A 35 10.02 0.91 10.14
N ILE A 36 10.05 0.80 11.46
CA ILE A 36 10.04 -0.50 12.14
C ILE A 36 8.88 -0.50 13.14
N ARG A 37 8.13 -1.58 13.16
CA ARG A 37 7.05 -1.74 14.13
C ARG A 37 7.60 -2.11 15.50
N LYS A 38 6.76 -1.98 16.52
CA LYS A 38 7.16 -2.36 17.88
C LYS A 38 7.64 -3.81 17.95
N SER A 39 7.11 -4.65 17.08
CA SER A 39 7.50 -6.06 17.03
C SER A 39 8.89 -6.27 16.44
N GLY A 40 9.49 -5.24 15.84
CA GLY A 40 10.77 -5.36 15.18
C GLY A 40 10.68 -5.62 13.69
N GLU A 41 9.48 -5.81 13.16
CA GLU A 41 9.26 -6.03 11.74
C GLU A 41 9.30 -4.72 10.97
N LYS A 42 9.68 -4.81 9.70
CA LYS A 42 9.55 -3.67 8.80
C LYS A 42 8.08 -3.29 8.70
N TYR A 43 7.81 -1.99 8.75
CA TYR A 43 6.43 -1.51 8.74
C TYR A 43 5.69 -1.91 7.47
N PHE A 44 6.39 -1.98 6.34
CA PHE A 44 5.75 -2.30 5.06
C PHE A 44 5.08 -3.67 5.05
N VAL A 45 5.46 -4.57 5.94
CA VAL A 45 4.81 -5.87 6.03
C VAL A 45 3.31 -5.72 6.26
N HIS A 46 2.91 -4.72 7.03
CA HIS A 46 1.49 -4.51 7.35
C HIS A 46 0.63 -4.15 6.13
N PRO A 47 0.94 -3.08 5.37
CA PRO A 47 0.12 -2.79 4.19
C PRO A 47 0.19 -3.90 3.14
N PHE A 48 1.30 -4.60 3.04
CA PHE A 48 1.38 -5.74 2.13
C PHE A 48 0.42 -6.84 2.56
N GLU A 49 0.32 -7.13 3.84
CA GLU A 49 -0.60 -8.14 4.34
C GLU A 49 -2.05 -7.74 4.11
N VAL A 50 -2.36 -6.44 4.26
CA VAL A 50 -3.69 -5.95 3.94
C VAL A 50 -4.01 -6.20 2.47
N ALA A 51 -3.06 -5.91 1.59
CA ALA A 51 -3.27 -6.15 0.16
C ALA A 51 -3.50 -7.64 -0.13
N LYS A 52 -2.78 -8.52 0.56
CA LYS A 52 -2.97 -9.96 0.40
C LYS A 52 -4.38 -10.39 0.79
N ILE A 53 -4.88 -9.85 1.90
CA ILE A 53 -6.22 -10.18 2.35
C ILE A 53 -7.24 -9.70 1.33
N LEU A 54 -7.06 -8.48 0.81
CA LEU A 54 -7.97 -7.94 -0.20
C LEU A 54 -7.96 -8.79 -1.47
N ALA A 55 -6.79 -9.29 -1.85
CA ALA A 55 -6.69 -10.17 -3.00
C ALA A 55 -7.39 -11.51 -2.74
N GLN A 56 -7.35 -12.01 -1.51
CA GLN A 56 -8.07 -13.22 -1.15
C GLN A 56 -9.58 -13.03 -1.24
N LEU A 57 -10.03 -11.79 -1.13
CA LEU A 57 -11.44 -11.44 -1.24
C LEU A 57 -11.81 -11.02 -2.67
N ASP A 58 -10.90 -11.24 -3.62
CA ASP A 58 -11.12 -10.96 -5.05
C ASP A 58 -11.45 -9.49 -5.33
N MET A 59 -10.81 -8.58 -4.59
CA MET A 59 -11.06 -7.16 -4.76
C MET A 59 -10.42 -6.62 -6.02
N ASP A 60 -10.94 -5.50 -6.52
CA ASP A 60 -10.44 -4.89 -7.75
C ASP A 60 -9.10 -4.18 -7.53
N ASP A 61 -8.50 -3.74 -8.65
CA ASP A 61 -7.19 -3.10 -8.61
C ASP A 61 -7.18 -1.87 -7.72
N ALA A 62 -8.20 -1.04 -7.83
CA ALA A 62 -8.25 0.19 -7.05
C ALA A 62 -8.24 -0.09 -5.56
N THR A 63 -8.96 -1.12 -5.14
CA THR A 63 -9.03 -1.50 -3.73
C THR A 63 -7.69 -2.06 -3.24
N ILE A 64 -7.04 -2.89 -4.07
CA ILE A 64 -5.71 -3.42 -3.74
C ILE A 64 -4.71 -2.29 -3.58
N ILE A 65 -4.72 -1.36 -4.53
CA ILE A 65 -3.82 -0.22 -4.50
C ILE A 65 -4.08 0.64 -3.27
N ALA A 66 -5.35 0.89 -2.96
CA ALA A 66 -5.70 1.65 -1.77
C ALA A 66 -5.17 0.97 -0.50
N GLY A 67 -5.24 -0.35 -0.45
CA GLY A 67 -4.71 -1.09 0.68
C GLY A 67 -3.21 -0.92 0.84
N LEU A 68 -2.48 -0.94 -0.29
CA LEU A 68 -1.04 -0.74 -0.26
C LEU A 68 -0.66 0.67 0.17
N LEU A 69 -1.47 1.66 -0.17
CA LEU A 69 -1.11 3.06 0.04
C LEU A 69 -1.74 3.71 1.26
N HIS A 70 -2.67 3.03 1.93
CA HIS A 70 -3.44 3.71 2.98
C HIS A 70 -2.56 4.23 4.12
N ASP A 71 -1.56 3.47 4.54
CA ASP A 71 -0.68 3.89 5.62
C ASP A 71 0.33 4.94 5.17
N VAL A 72 0.63 4.97 3.88
CA VAL A 72 1.51 6.01 3.37
C VAL A 72 0.87 7.37 3.60
N ILE A 73 -0.40 7.48 3.26
CA ILE A 73 -1.12 8.73 3.42
C ILE A 73 -1.26 9.10 4.89
N GLU A 74 -1.56 8.11 5.73
CA GLU A 74 -1.75 8.37 7.16
C GLU A 74 -0.46 8.74 7.86
N ASP A 75 0.63 8.04 7.53
CA ASP A 75 1.85 8.13 8.33
C ASP A 75 2.83 9.18 7.83
N THR A 76 2.74 9.59 6.58
CA THR A 76 3.73 10.50 6.00
C THR A 76 3.16 11.84 5.57
N LYS A 77 1.86 12.00 5.60
CA LYS A 77 1.25 13.22 5.07
C LYS A 77 1.70 14.48 5.77
N HIS A 78 2.00 14.39 7.05
CA HIS A 78 2.43 15.56 7.80
C HIS A 78 3.80 16.06 7.36
N ASP A 79 4.55 15.23 6.67
CA ASP A 79 5.89 15.60 6.23
C ASP A 79 5.89 16.49 5.02
N PHE A 80 4.85 16.45 4.21
CA PHE A 80 4.90 17.17 2.95
C PHE A 80 3.63 17.92 2.58
N GLU A 81 2.49 17.63 3.19
CA GLU A 81 1.31 18.33 2.73
C GLU A 81 0.35 18.71 3.84
N LEU A 82 0.25 17.92 4.87
CA LEU A 82 -0.71 18.19 5.91
C LEU A 82 -0.42 19.49 6.64
N LYS A 83 0.84 19.83 6.75
CA LYS A 83 1.24 21.01 7.47
C LYS A 83 0.60 22.28 6.92
N PRO A 84 0.70 22.56 5.61
CA PRO A 84 -0.01 23.71 5.06
C PRO A 84 -1.51 23.62 5.24
N LEU A 85 -2.05 22.42 5.13
CA LEU A 85 -3.46 22.19 5.28
C LEU A 85 -3.91 22.47 6.72
N GLU A 86 -3.13 22.04 7.68
CA GLU A 86 -3.43 22.29 9.08
C GLU A 86 -3.43 23.78 9.36
N ASP A 87 -2.44 24.47 8.85
CA ASP A 87 -2.34 25.91 9.05
C ASP A 87 -3.54 26.62 8.47
N THR A 88 -4.08 26.10 7.40
CA THR A 88 -5.23 26.68 6.74
C THR A 88 -6.50 26.45 7.52
N VAL A 89 -6.66 25.25 8.05
CA VAL A 89 -7.88 24.85 8.74
C VAL A 89 -7.95 25.44 10.12
N VAL A 90 -6.85 25.51 10.79
CA VAL A 90 -6.80 26.00 12.14
C VAL A 90 -6.78 27.52 12.17
#